data_60c843efe42b9a73f70cc4f551d29c58
#
_entry.id   60c843efe42b9a73f70cc4f551d29c58
#
_cell.length_a   1.000
_cell.length_b   1.000
_cell.length_c   1.000
_cell.angle_alpha   90.00
_cell.angle_beta   90.00
_cell.angle_gamma   90.00
#
_symmetry.space_group_name_H-M   'P 1'
#
loop_
_entity.id
_entity.type
_entity.pdbx_description
1 polymer ?
#
loop_
_entity_poly.entity_id
_entity_poly.type
_entity_poly.pdbx_seq_one_letter_code
_entity_poly.pdbx_strand_id
1 'polypeptide(L)'
;LKQYGWEFASHSNGHRDMAACTEEFLKKDTNNWLKYVGSLVGETDLYIFPYGIDIQSGAGVYKNAKFQYLDSVGFHYYFGVFKEPWIQVKDNYVRMSRRAIDGQAMLQYPERLTDIFNLSTILDDTRPALK
;
A
#
# COMPACT_ATOMS: atom_id res chain seq x y z
N LEU A 1 4.13 -20.42 1.63
CA LEU A 1 4.05 -19.42 0.55
C LEU A 1 5.43 -18.85 0.20
N LYS A 2 6.27 -18.43 1.17
CA LYS A 2 7.62 -17.88 0.89
C LYS A 2 8.48 -18.80 0.03
N GLN A 3 8.45 -20.10 0.26
CA GLN A 3 9.18 -21.07 -0.57
C GLN A 3 8.78 -21.08 -2.06
N TYR A 4 7.66 -20.46 -2.40
CA TYR A 4 7.16 -20.30 -3.77
C TYR A 4 7.35 -18.85 -4.30
N GLY A 5 8.18 -18.04 -3.63
CA GLY A 5 8.49 -16.67 -4.05
C GLY A 5 7.47 -15.60 -3.63
N TRP A 6 6.56 -15.91 -2.69
CA TRP A 6 5.64 -14.90 -2.15
C TRP A 6 6.34 -14.01 -1.14
N GLU A 7 6.15 -12.71 -1.31
CA GLU A 7 6.54 -11.68 -0.34
C GLU A 7 5.34 -11.29 0.53
N PHE A 8 5.61 -10.93 1.80
CA PHE A 8 4.62 -10.41 2.72
C PHE A 8 4.92 -8.95 3.02
N ALA A 9 3.90 -8.11 3.05
CA ALA A 9 4.03 -6.70 3.37
C ALA A 9 3.17 -6.35 4.58
N SER A 10 3.58 -5.35 5.35
CA SER A 10 2.71 -4.77 6.36
C SER A 10 1.62 -3.93 5.70
N HIS A 11 0.38 -4.14 6.11
CA HIS A 11 -0.76 -3.28 5.76
C HIS A 11 -1.39 -2.69 7.03
N SER A 12 -0.54 -2.34 8.02
CA SER A 12 -0.86 -2.01 9.40
C SER A 12 -1.56 -3.15 10.17
N ASN A 13 -1.68 -3.02 11.49
CA ASN A 13 -2.41 -4.00 12.31
C ASN A 13 -3.90 -3.66 12.38
N GLY A 14 -4.24 -2.39 12.53
CA GLY A 14 -5.60 -1.91 12.74
C GLY A 14 -6.29 -1.36 11.50
N HIS A 15 -5.66 -1.39 10.32
CA HIS A 15 -6.19 -0.87 9.06
C HIS A 15 -6.77 0.54 9.21
N ARG A 16 -6.00 1.48 9.78
CA ARG A 16 -6.39 2.88 9.97
C ARG A 16 -5.69 3.79 8.97
N ASP A 17 -6.26 4.98 8.76
CA ASP A 17 -5.59 6.05 8.02
C ASP A 17 -4.35 6.51 8.80
N MET A 18 -3.18 6.12 8.29
CA MET A 18 -1.90 6.41 8.93
C MET A 18 -1.47 7.87 8.77
N ALA A 19 -2.03 8.60 7.81
CA ALA A 19 -1.80 10.04 7.70
C ALA A 19 -2.53 10.81 8.81
N ALA A 20 -3.79 10.47 9.07
CA ALA A 20 -4.64 11.14 10.04
C ALA A 20 -4.36 10.73 11.49
N CYS A 21 -3.83 9.53 11.75
CA CYS A 21 -3.55 9.08 13.11
C CYS A 21 -2.39 9.84 13.78
N THR A 22 -2.29 9.77 15.11
CA THR A 22 -1.14 10.30 15.85
C THR A 22 0.11 9.43 15.62
N GLU A 23 1.29 9.97 15.86
CA GLU A 23 2.54 9.21 15.84
C GLU A 23 2.53 8.05 16.84
N GLU A 24 2.02 8.29 18.05
CA GLU A 24 1.90 7.26 19.09
C GLU A 24 1.01 6.09 18.64
N PHE A 25 -0.11 6.40 17.98
CA PHE A 25 -0.97 5.37 17.42
C PHE A 25 -0.24 4.56 16.35
N LEU A 26 0.43 5.22 15.41
CA LEU A 26 1.20 4.55 14.36
C LEU A 26 2.26 3.62 14.96
N LYS A 27 3.02 4.09 15.96
CA LYS A 27 4.02 3.28 16.67
C LYS A 27 3.40 2.05 17.31
N LYS A 28 2.30 2.21 18.03
CA LYS A 28 1.58 1.11 18.68
C LYS A 28 1.05 0.10 17.66
N ASP A 29 0.42 0.59 16.61
CA ASP A 29 -0.14 -0.23 15.54
C ASP A 29 0.95 -1.04 14.82
N THR A 30 2.05 -0.41 14.46
CA THR A 30 3.19 -1.05 13.80
C THR A 30 3.84 -2.09 14.71
N ASN A 31 4.05 -1.79 16.00
CA ASN A 31 4.58 -2.76 16.97
C ASN A 31 3.66 -3.97 17.12
N ASN A 32 2.34 -3.77 17.12
CA ASN A 32 1.39 -4.86 17.17
C ASN A 32 1.48 -5.72 15.90
N TRP A 33 1.60 -5.10 14.71
CA TRP A 33 1.80 -5.85 13.47
C TRP A 33 3.08 -6.69 13.52
N LEU A 34 4.21 -6.09 13.90
CA LEU A 34 5.51 -6.79 14.01
C LEU A 34 5.42 -7.96 15.00
N LYS A 35 4.73 -7.76 16.13
CA LYS A 35 4.57 -8.78 17.16
C LYS A 35 3.67 -9.94 16.76
N TYR A 36 2.49 -9.64 16.14
CA TYR A 36 1.45 -10.66 15.94
C TYR A 36 1.46 -11.24 14.52
N VAL A 37 1.85 -10.45 13.53
CA VAL A 37 1.91 -10.88 12.13
C VAL A 37 3.35 -11.12 11.71
N GLY A 38 4.24 -10.16 11.94
CA GLY A 38 5.65 -10.26 11.60
C GLY A 38 6.31 -11.52 12.19
N SER A 39 5.99 -11.87 13.44
CA SER A 39 6.47 -13.10 14.07
C SER A 39 6.05 -14.39 13.34
N LEU A 40 4.98 -14.37 12.56
CA LEU A 40 4.48 -15.51 11.80
C LEU A 40 5.02 -15.53 10.35
N VAL A 41 5.04 -14.35 9.71
CA VAL A 41 5.43 -14.24 8.30
C VAL A 41 6.92 -13.95 8.10
N GLY A 42 7.62 -13.57 9.18
CA GLY A 42 9.02 -13.17 9.15
C GLY A 42 9.20 -11.68 8.81
N GLU A 43 10.46 -11.26 8.73
CA GLU A 43 10.84 -9.89 8.42
C GLU A 43 10.36 -9.47 7.03
N THR A 44 10.00 -8.20 6.92
CA THR A 44 9.67 -7.51 5.67
C THR A 44 10.02 -6.03 5.80
N ASP A 45 10.48 -5.46 4.72
CA ASP A 45 10.78 -4.03 4.56
C ASP A 45 9.68 -3.30 3.76
N LEU A 46 8.57 -4.00 3.45
CA LEU A 46 7.45 -3.52 2.64
C LEU A 46 6.30 -2.99 3.52
N TYR A 47 5.91 -1.73 3.32
CA TYR A 47 4.76 -1.11 3.99
C TYR A 47 3.74 -0.61 2.97
N ILE A 48 2.54 -1.16 3.03
CA ILE A 48 1.41 -0.78 2.16
C ILE A 48 0.43 0.05 3.00
N PHE A 49 0.22 1.30 2.65
CA PHE A 49 -0.68 2.16 3.40
C PHE A 49 -2.14 1.73 3.26
N PRO A 50 -2.89 1.57 4.39
CA PRO A 50 -4.33 1.40 4.38
C PRO A 50 -5.02 2.51 3.61
N TYR A 51 -6.08 2.17 2.89
CA TYR A 51 -6.81 3.08 1.99
C TYR A 51 -5.94 3.72 0.89
N GLY A 52 -4.68 3.33 0.79
CA GLY A 52 -3.70 3.97 -0.10
C GLY A 52 -3.27 5.37 0.36
N ILE A 53 -3.67 5.79 1.56
CA ILE A 53 -3.38 7.13 2.08
C ILE A 53 -2.02 7.13 2.74
N ASP A 54 -1.07 7.79 2.07
CA ASP A 54 0.31 7.92 2.51
C ASP A 54 0.45 8.94 3.66
N ILE A 55 1.41 8.72 4.56
CA ILE A 55 1.73 9.63 5.68
C ILE A 55 2.27 10.99 5.23
N GLN A 56 2.55 11.15 3.96
CA GLN A 56 3.00 12.38 3.32
C GLN A 56 2.20 12.62 2.04
N SER A 57 1.50 13.74 1.95
CA SER A 57 0.81 14.12 0.73
C SER A 57 1.77 14.52 -0.39
N GLY A 58 1.42 14.19 -1.64
CA GLY A 58 2.18 14.55 -2.83
C GLY A 58 3.58 13.95 -2.89
N ALA A 59 4.43 14.48 -3.76
CA ALA A 59 5.78 13.99 -4.03
C ALA A 59 6.86 14.53 -3.07
N GLY A 60 6.47 15.12 -1.93
CA GLY A 60 7.42 15.61 -0.94
C GLY A 60 8.29 14.49 -0.37
N VAL A 61 9.52 14.83 0.02
CA VAL A 61 10.45 13.90 0.67
C VAL A 61 9.97 13.60 2.09
N TYR A 62 10.04 12.34 2.49
CA TYR A 62 9.74 11.94 3.86
C TYR A 62 10.69 12.59 4.87
N LYS A 63 10.14 13.32 5.83
CA LYS A 63 10.87 14.00 6.90
C LYS A 63 10.16 13.95 8.25
N ASN A 64 8.92 13.46 8.27
CA ASN A 64 8.10 13.47 9.48
C ASN A 64 8.49 12.34 10.45
N ALA A 65 8.10 12.49 11.71
CA ALA A 65 8.41 11.53 12.76
C ALA A 65 7.81 10.14 12.53
N LYS A 66 6.67 10.05 11.83
CA LYS A 66 6.06 8.77 11.45
C LYS A 66 6.97 7.99 10.50
N PHE A 67 7.54 8.65 9.49
CA PHE A 67 8.51 8.03 8.60
C PHE A 67 9.76 7.59 9.35
N GLN A 68 10.34 8.49 10.16
CA GLN A 68 11.55 8.16 10.94
C GLN A 68 11.36 6.92 11.81
N TYR A 69 10.18 6.77 12.38
CA TYR A 69 9.85 5.58 13.14
C TYR A 69 9.74 4.32 12.26
N LEU A 70 9.01 4.38 11.14
CA LEU A 70 8.87 3.25 10.23
C LEU A 70 10.21 2.80 9.67
N ASP A 71 11.07 3.74 9.27
CA ASP A 71 12.44 3.50 8.82
C ASP A 71 13.27 2.82 9.92
N SER A 72 13.17 3.31 11.17
CA SER A 72 13.90 2.75 12.31
C SER A 72 13.53 1.31 12.67
N VAL A 73 12.35 0.84 12.26
CA VAL A 73 11.90 -0.54 12.48
C VAL A 73 12.01 -1.41 11.22
N GLY A 74 12.68 -0.90 10.18
CA GLY A 74 13.11 -1.67 9.01
C GLY A 74 12.20 -1.60 7.78
N PHE A 75 11.23 -0.69 7.73
CA PHE A 75 10.46 -0.48 6.51
C PHE A 75 11.17 0.50 5.57
N HIS A 76 11.40 0.10 4.31
CA HIS A 76 12.10 0.90 3.31
C HIS A 76 11.31 1.08 2.00
N TYR A 77 10.31 0.22 1.73
CA TYR A 77 9.47 0.32 0.54
C TYR A 77 8.03 0.66 0.93
N TYR A 78 7.55 1.80 0.42
CA TYR A 78 6.25 2.36 0.79
C TYR A 78 5.31 2.46 -0.40
N PHE A 79 4.09 1.94 -0.24
CA PHE A 79 3.09 1.87 -1.31
C PHE A 79 1.82 2.62 -0.92
N GLY A 80 1.58 3.74 -1.60
CA GLY A 80 0.31 4.47 -1.54
C GLY A 80 -0.55 4.24 -2.78
N VAL A 81 -1.75 4.81 -2.83
CA VAL A 81 -2.57 4.90 -4.05
C VAL A 81 -2.59 6.34 -4.52
N PHE A 82 -2.16 6.57 -5.75
CA PHE A 82 -2.14 7.88 -6.37
C PHE A 82 -2.81 7.80 -7.74
N LYS A 83 -3.29 8.94 -8.22
CA LYS A 83 -3.95 9.03 -9.52
C LYS A 83 -3.00 8.62 -10.66
N GLU A 84 -1.79 9.15 -10.61
CA GLU A 84 -0.76 8.89 -11.62
C GLU A 84 0.29 7.91 -11.09
N PRO A 85 0.83 7.02 -11.92
CA PRO A 85 1.94 6.18 -11.53
C PRO A 85 3.19 7.05 -11.33
N TRP A 86 3.86 6.85 -10.19
CA TRP A 86 5.13 7.51 -9.92
C TRP A 86 5.97 6.70 -8.93
N ILE A 87 7.25 6.98 -8.91
CA ILE A 87 8.23 6.40 -7.99
C ILE A 87 9.17 7.49 -7.51
N GLN A 88 9.51 7.43 -6.22
CA GLN A 88 10.53 8.26 -5.60
C GLN A 88 11.57 7.35 -4.96
N VAL A 89 12.82 7.47 -5.40
CA VAL A 89 13.95 6.73 -4.84
C VAL A 89 14.83 7.69 -4.04
N LYS A 90 15.15 7.32 -2.82
CA LYS A 90 16.08 8.01 -1.91
C LYS A 90 17.07 7.01 -1.34
N ASP A 91 18.08 7.48 -0.63
CA ASP A 91 19.17 6.65 -0.12
C ASP A 91 18.66 5.55 0.83
N ASN A 92 17.63 5.84 1.62
CA ASN A 92 17.09 4.93 2.64
C ASN A 92 15.65 4.48 2.39
N TYR A 93 14.99 4.92 1.30
CA TYR A 93 13.66 4.42 0.98
C TYR A 93 13.31 4.50 -0.51
N VAL A 94 12.36 3.67 -0.88
CA VAL A 94 11.62 3.77 -2.14
C VAL A 94 10.15 3.96 -1.81
N ARG A 95 9.53 4.94 -2.44
CA ARG A 95 8.12 5.26 -2.30
C ARG A 95 7.47 5.24 -3.66
N MET A 96 6.36 4.53 -3.81
CA MET A 96 5.72 4.37 -5.11
C MET A 96 4.21 4.32 -5.03
N SER A 97 3.59 4.63 -6.16
CA SER A 97 2.15 4.46 -6.32
C SER A 97 1.80 3.02 -6.70
N ARG A 98 0.67 2.54 -6.21
CA ARG A 98 -0.05 1.39 -6.73
C ARG A 98 -1.40 1.84 -7.27
N ARG A 99 -1.95 1.08 -8.19
CA ARG A 99 -3.29 1.30 -8.72
C ARG A 99 -4.25 0.25 -8.20
N ALA A 100 -5.44 0.68 -7.82
CA ALA A 100 -6.53 -0.24 -7.54
C ALA A 100 -7.09 -0.74 -8.88
N ILE A 101 -7.06 -2.06 -9.06
CA ILE A 101 -7.68 -2.77 -10.19
C ILE A 101 -8.73 -3.68 -9.57
N ASP A 102 -9.94 -3.16 -9.43
CA ASP A 102 -11.06 -3.86 -8.85
C ASP A 102 -12.34 -3.56 -9.65
N GLY A 103 -13.42 -4.29 -9.33
CA GLY A 103 -14.69 -4.13 -10.04
C GLY A 103 -15.24 -2.71 -9.98
N GLN A 104 -15.03 -1.99 -8.89
CA GLN A 104 -15.47 -0.59 -8.76
C GLN A 104 -14.66 0.31 -9.69
N ALA A 105 -13.32 0.17 -9.72
CA ALA A 105 -12.46 0.94 -10.61
C ALA A 105 -12.79 0.66 -12.08
N MET A 106 -13.03 -0.61 -12.43
CA MET A 106 -13.40 -1.01 -13.79
C MET A 106 -14.73 -0.43 -14.26
N LEU A 107 -15.73 -0.36 -13.37
CA LEU A 107 -17.08 0.09 -13.72
C LEU A 107 -17.27 1.60 -13.59
N GLN A 108 -16.67 2.23 -12.57
CA GLN A 108 -16.92 3.64 -12.26
C GLN A 108 -15.82 4.57 -12.79
N TYR A 109 -14.60 4.06 -12.98
CA TYR A 109 -13.44 4.86 -13.36
C TYR A 109 -12.60 4.18 -14.46
N PRO A 110 -13.22 3.68 -15.56
CA PRO A 110 -12.53 2.93 -16.60
C PRO A 110 -11.38 3.73 -17.24
N GLU A 111 -11.52 5.04 -17.32
CA GLU A 111 -10.51 5.93 -17.87
C GLU A 111 -9.16 5.87 -17.14
N ARG A 112 -9.16 5.44 -15.87
CA ARG A 112 -7.93 5.30 -15.07
C ARG A 112 -7.13 4.04 -15.38
N LEU A 113 -7.69 3.14 -16.18
CA LEU A 113 -7.11 1.82 -16.46
C LEU A 113 -6.75 1.62 -17.94
N THR A 114 -7.05 2.59 -18.81
CA THR A 114 -6.88 2.48 -20.25
C THR A 114 -5.44 2.30 -20.72
N ASP A 115 -4.49 2.73 -19.92
CA ASP A 115 -3.05 2.54 -20.16
C ASP A 115 -2.53 1.17 -19.67
N ILE A 116 -3.34 0.42 -18.92
CA ILE A 116 -2.98 -0.92 -18.43
C ILE A 116 -3.60 -1.98 -19.34
N PHE A 117 -4.88 -1.85 -19.67
CA PHE A 117 -5.61 -2.81 -20.49
C PHE A 117 -6.88 -2.22 -21.12
N ASN A 118 -7.37 -2.90 -22.14
CA ASN A 118 -8.66 -2.57 -22.76
C ASN A 118 -9.80 -3.30 -22.02
N LEU A 119 -10.60 -2.55 -21.27
CA LEU A 119 -11.71 -3.11 -20.47
C LEU A 119 -12.75 -3.86 -21.31
N SER A 120 -13.00 -3.44 -22.57
CA SER A 120 -13.96 -4.10 -23.44
C SER A 120 -13.55 -5.53 -23.84
N THR A 121 -12.28 -5.88 -23.66
CA THR A 121 -11.78 -7.23 -23.98
C THR A 121 -11.65 -8.13 -22.77
N ILE A 122 -11.75 -7.60 -21.55
CA ILE A 122 -11.56 -8.35 -20.31
C ILE A 122 -12.81 -8.42 -19.44
N LEU A 123 -13.75 -7.50 -19.59
CA LEU A 123 -15.05 -7.57 -18.92
C LEU A 123 -15.93 -8.59 -19.62
N ASP A 124 -16.32 -9.63 -18.93
CA ASP A 124 -17.28 -10.64 -19.40
C ASP A 124 -18.70 -10.17 -19.01
N ASP A 125 -19.38 -9.51 -19.93
CA ASP A 125 -20.73 -9.01 -19.77
C ASP A 125 -21.81 -10.12 -19.85
N THR A 126 -21.41 -11.33 -20.26
CA THR A 126 -22.29 -12.51 -20.28
C THR A 126 -22.36 -13.22 -18.91
N ARG A 127 -21.45 -12.87 -18.01
CA ARG A 127 -21.36 -13.48 -16.70
C ARG A 127 -22.52 -13.01 -15.80
N PRO A 128 -23.32 -13.92 -15.24
CA PRO A 128 -24.41 -13.52 -14.35
C PRO A 128 -23.88 -12.78 -13.14
N ALA A 129 -24.59 -11.73 -12.72
CA ALA A 129 -24.28 -11.00 -11.50
C ALA A 129 -24.28 -11.97 -10.30
N LEU A 130 -23.27 -11.86 -9.46
CA LEU A 130 -23.25 -12.58 -8.19
C LEU A 130 -24.44 -12.09 -7.35
N LYS A 131 -25.28 -13.04 -6.88
CA LYS A 131 -26.40 -12.76 -5.98
C LYS A 131 -25.89 -12.57 -4.55
#